data_e7cac351a8eba518c9dfe70132569b74
#
_entry.id   e7cac351a8eba518c9dfe70132569b74
#
_cell.length_a   1.000
_cell.length_b   1.000
_cell.length_c   1.000
_cell.angle_alpha   90.00
_cell.angle_beta   90.00
_cell.angle_gamma   90.00
#
_symmetry.space_group_name_H-M   'P 1'
#
loop_
_entity.id
_entity.type
_entity.pdbx_description
1 polymer ?
#
loop_
_entity_poly.entity_id
_entity_poly.type
_entity_poly.pdbx_seq_one_letter_code
_entity_poly.pdbx_strand_id
1 'polypeptide(L)'
;MPTRASDSQTDEALVRAESNLEEYPLFAVKTRNRHENQLVFERRRQGQHGTELVQRWEVEPPAKLGMPGPFDQDIYLAVLQLLEMRGGMPRNGELDFSLYELRDILGWSTSGNTYEKIRQSLRRISSTTLTSENAFYSKAEERFLSDTFQIWTVHFSRTTRGKTTKERHTLRFHPIFIRNYMAQYLKGLDPGFYWRLPSPLAKRLYRLIDHQRNGGLTWQTDLSALRQQVPLSNYSYPSEIKRILTPAHEELKERGFLAKVLYEGKTDVSYEISTEFARRQKARELSGDPGELFAIERLVSEGLRGDVARDLVARHGSERCLHYADALISQRGIRSRAGWLRRAIEEGYELPDTLLLPDTSSDTSAPTLPERSKDDHPVPSLEPEHVPEEASAPQDADDEEPPVAPALDPQAHVAWESLVADLVALRGHDSLPPWFDQLEGGDLQGATLTVLVPNTTAANHLNDHFGADLVHLWRERAGTDATDATVQVATDLGSGKRAVLTG
;
A
#
# COMPACT_ATOMS: atom_id res chain seq x y z
N MET A 1 28.05 -1.42 16.67
CA MET A 1 28.17 -0.74 15.38
C MET A 1 28.36 -1.80 14.30
N PRO A 2 27.36 -2.15 13.49
CA PRO A 2 27.64 -2.85 12.25
C PRO A 2 27.89 -1.76 11.19
N THR A 3 29.09 -1.78 10.67
CA THR A 3 29.54 -1.06 9.48
C THR A 3 28.58 -1.33 8.33
N ARG A 4 27.85 -0.33 7.95
CA ARG A 4 27.03 -0.32 6.75
C ARG A 4 27.98 -0.40 5.56
N ALA A 5 27.85 -1.47 4.79
CA ALA A 5 28.57 -1.69 3.56
C ALA A 5 28.42 -0.49 2.62
N SER A 6 29.55 -0.16 2.04
CA SER A 6 29.84 0.73 0.91
C SER A 6 28.65 1.13 0.02
N ASP A 7 28.67 2.40 -0.33
CA ASP A 7 28.03 3.04 -1.50
C ASP A 7 28.28 2.27 -2.83
N SER A 8 27.67 1.12 -2.96
CA SER A 8 27.26 0.63 -4.25
C SER A 8 25.84 1.18 -4.44
N GLN A 9 25.71 2.32 -5.11
CA GLN A 9 24.46 2.71 -5.77
C GLN A 9 24.11 1.56 -6.70
N THR A 10 23.36 0.59 -6.17
CA THR A 10 22.66 -0.40 -6.97
C THR A 10 21.68 0.42 -7.81
N ASP A 11 21.86 0.35 -9.10
CA ASP A 11 21.00 0.92 -10.12
C ASP A 11 19.69 0.11 -10.11
N GLU A 12 18.94 0.25 -9.02
CA GLU A 12 17.66 -0.42 -8.86
C GLU A 12 16.69 0.14 -9.89
N ALA A 13 16.02 -0.76 -10.61
CA ALA A 13 14.98 -0.39 -11.56
C ALA A 13 13.89 0.44 -10.89
N LEU A 14 13.30 1.37 -11.64
CA LEU A 14 12.17 2.16 -11.14
C LEU A 14 10.99 1.24 -10.84
N VAL A 15 10.29 1.51 -9.75
CA VAL A 15 9.01 0.85 -9.44
C VAL A 15 7.90 1.54 -10.21
N ARG A 16 7.17 0.78 -11.01
CA ARG A 16 6.05 1.29 -11.80
C ARG A 16 4.75 1.24 -10.98
N ALA A 17 4.28 2.42 -10.58
CA ALA A 17 3.04 2.60 -9.86
C ALA A 17 1.92 3.09 -10.80
N GLU A 18 0.71 2.61 -10.58
CA GLU A 18 -0.46 3.02 -11.36
C GLU A 18 -0.79 4.50 -11.11
N SER A 19 -0.91 5.30 -12.17
CA SER A 19 -0.95 6.77 -12.12
C SER A 19 -2.10 7.33 -11.30
N ASN A 20 -3.30 6.74 -11.35
CA ASN A 20 -4.42 7.22 -10.54
C ASN A 20 -4.16 7.06 -9.04
N LEU A 21 -3.46 5.99 -8.61
CA LEU A 21 -3.12 5.75 -7.21
C LEU A 21 -1.99 6.67 -6.70
N GLU A 22 -1.27 7.31 -7.61
CA GLU A 22 -0.33 8.37 -7.26
C GLU A 22 -1.02 9.73 -7.13
N GLU A 23 -2.06 9.97 -7.93
CA GLU A 23 -2.84 11.21 -7.88
C GLU A 23 -3.76 11.23 -6.65
N TYR A 24 -4.52 10.16 -6.40
CA TYR A 24 -5.54 10.14 -5.35
C TYR A 24 -5.03 9.54 -4.04
N PRO A 25 -5.61 9.94 -2.89
CA PRO A 25 -5.25 9.35 -1.60
C PRO A 25 -5.75 7.89 -1.52
N LEU A 26 -4.91 7.02 -0.96
CA LEU A 26 -5.25 5.64 -0.64
C LEU A 26 -4.92 5.32 0.83
N PHE A 27 -3.89 5.94 1.36
CA PHE A 27 -3.36 5.67 2.69
C PHE A 27 -3.46 6.92 3.57
N ALA A 28 -3.90 6.75 4.81
CA ALA A 28 -3.77 7.78 5.82
C ALA A 28 -2.28 8.05 6.11
N VAL A 29 -1.91 9.30 6.32
CA VAL A 29 -0.52 9.69 6.61
C VAL A 29 -0.13 9.52 8.08
N LYS A 30 -1.11 9.28 8.97
CA LYS A 30 -0.89 9.04 10.40
C LYS A 30 -1.60 7.77 10.84
N THR A 31 -0.97 7.02 11.73
CA THR A 31 -1.55 5.78 12.29
C THR A 31 -2.82 6.03 13.09
N ARG A 32 -2.95 7.21 13.73
CA ARG A 32 -4.16 7.63 14.46
C ARG A 32 -5.42 7.72 13.61
N ASN A 33 -5.27 7.98 12.32
CA ASN A 33 -6.39 8.13 11.40
C ASN A 33 -7.01 6.78 10.99
N ARG A 34 -6.66 5.68 11.65
CA ARG A 34 -7.27 4.35 11.41
C ARG A 34 -8.77 4.29 11.70
N HIS A 35 -9.26 5.22 12.51
CA HIS A 35 -10.69 5.31 12.84
C HIS A 35 -11.47 6.25 11.90
N GLU A 36 -10.80 6.83 10.90
CA GLU A 36 -11.51 7.54 9.84
C GLU A 36 -12.39 6.56 9.07
N ASN A 37 -13.66 6.91 8.94
CA ASN A 37 -14.64 6.05 8.29
C ASN A 37 -14.44 6.01 6.77
N GLN A 38 -13.81 7.04 6.20
CA GLN A 38 -13.53 7.15 4.77
C GLN A 38 -12.51 8.26 4.49
N LEU A 39 -11.80 8.16 3.35
CA LEU A 39 -11.10 9.29 2.75
C LEU A 39 -11.84 9.70 1.48
N VAL A 40 -12.12 10.98 1.34
CA VAL A 40 -12.83 11.52 0.17
C VAL A 40 -11.98 12.59 -0.47
N PHE A 41 -11.80 12.48 -1.78
CA PHE A 41 -11.26 13.53 -2.62
C PHE A 41 -12.33 13.93 -3.63
N GLU A 42 -12.57 15.23 -3.76
CA GLU A 42 -13.52 15.77 -4.73
C GLU A 42 -12.90 16.95 -5.46
N ARG A 43 -13.02 16.95 -6.76
CA ARG A 43 -12.55 18.05 -7.60
C ARG A 43 -13.56 18.32 -8.71
N ARG A 44 -13.82 19.60 -8.95
CA ARG A 44 -14.65 20.06 -10.06
C ARG A 44 -13.76 20.44 -11.23
N ARG A 45 -14.06 19.93 -12.39
CA ARG A 45 -13.41 20.29 -13.65
C ARG A 45 -14.44 20.83 -14.62
N GLN A 46 -14.05 21.79 -15.44
CA GLN A 46 -14.85 22.16 -16.60
C GLN A 46 -14.66 21.10 -17.68
N GLY A 47 -15.74 20.42 -18.03
CA GLY A 47 -15.79 19.49 -19.15
C GLY A 47 -15.90 20.22 -20.49
N GLN A 48 -15.85 19.46 -21.58
CA GLN A 48 -16.13 19.98 -22.91
C GLN A 48 -17.54 20.56 -22.94
N HIS A 49 -17.73 21.70 -23.63
CA HIS A 49 -18.99 22.44 -23.73
C HIS A 49 -19.51 23.13 -22.45
N GLY A 50 -18.61 23.42 -21.48
CA GLY A 50 -19.00 24.16 -20.27
C GLY A 50 -19.79 23.36 -19.24
N THR A 51 -19.90 22.04 -19.40
CA THR A 51 -20.49 21.16 -18.39
C THR A 51 -19.52 20.99 -17.22
N GLU A 52 -20.02 21.13 -15.99
CA GLU A 52 -19.22 20.86 -14.81
C GLU A 52 -19.13 19.35 -14.59
N LEU A 53 -17.90 18.82 -14.59
CA LEU A 53 -17.61 17.41 -14.26
C LEU A 53 -17.10 17.34 -12.84
N VAL A 54 -17.83 16.65 -11.98
CA VAL A 54 -17.37 16.33 -10.62
C VAL A 54 -16.60 15.03 -10.67
N GLN A 55 -15.34 15.07 -10.24
CA GLN A 55 -14.50 13.90 -10.00
C GLN A 55 -14.51 13.61 -8.50
N ARG A 56 -14.96 12.41 -8.12
CA ARG A 56 -14.98 11.97 -6.73
C ARG A 56 -14.24 10.65 -6.59
N TRP A 57 -13.37 10.61 -5.64
CA TRP A 57 -12.62 9.42 -5.23
C TRP A 57 -12.85 9.16 -3.75
N GLU A 58 -13.19 7.94 -3.42
CA GLU A 58 -13.56 7.54 -2.08
C GLU A 58 -12.84 6.25 -1.69
N VAL A 59 -12.30 6.23 -0.47
CA VAL A 59 -11.62 5.08 0.11
C VAL A 59 -12.39 4.66 1.36
N GLU A 60 -13.00 3.50 1.31
CA GLU A 60 -13.76 2.91 2.41
C GLU A 60 -12.97 1.77 3.05
N PRO A 61 -12.56 1.93 4.32
CA PRO A 61 -11.80 0.91 5.02
C PRO A 61 -12.69 -0.25 5.47
N PRO A 62 -12.13 -1.47 5.61
CA PRO A 62 -12.83 -2.56 6.25
C PRO A 62 -13.04 -2.26 7.74
N ALA A 63 -14.26 -2.44 8.25
CA ALA A 63 -14.67 -2.06 9.60
C ALA A 63 -13.76 -2.65 10.71
N LYS A 64 -13.27 -3.89 10.54
CA LYS A 64 -12.42 -4.57 11.55
C LYS A 64 -10.93 -4.21 11.46
N LEU A 65 -10.43 -3.76 10.32
CA LEU A 65 -9.00 -3.53 10.10
C LEU A 65 -8.66 -2.04 10.06
N GLY A 66 -9.67 -1.18 9.91
CA GLY A 66 -9.53 0.27 9.83
C GLY A 66 -8.85 0.77 8.56
N MET A 67 -8.64 2.08 8.49
CA MET A 67 -8.07 2.78 7.36
C MET A 67 -6.63 2.31 7.07
N PRO A 68 -6.30 2.02 5.79
CA PRO A 68 -4.91 1.81 5.40
C PRO A 68 -4.04 3.01 5.76
N GLY A 69 -2.89 2.76 6.35
CA GLY A 69 -2.00 3.81 6.87
C GLY A 69 -0.57 3.70 6.35
N PRO A 70 0.40 4.31 7.07
CA PRO A 70 1.80 4.37 6.65
C PRO A 70 2.43 3.02 6.35
N PHE A 71 2.20 2.02 7.20
CA PHE A 71 2.71 0.66 6.98
C PHE A 71 2.12 0.03 5.72
N ASP A 72 0.86 0.29 5.44
CA ASP A 72 0.17 -0.25 4.28
C ASP A 72 0.71 0.40 2.99
N GLN A 73 1.08 1.68 3.04
CA GLN A 73 1.76 2.37 1.96
C GLN A 73 3.11 1.71 1.63
N ASP A 74 3.89 1.37 2.66
CA ASP A 74 5.17 0.69 2.47
C ASP A 74 4.98 -0.74 1.92
N ILE A 75 3.99 -1.48 2.41
CA ILE A 75 3.64 -2.81 1.87
C ILE A 75 3.18 -2.72 0.42
N TYR A 76 2.36 -1.72 0.08
CA TYR A 76 1.93 -1.49 -1.30
C TYR A 76 3.13 -1.30 -2.23
N LEU A 77 4.08 -0.42 -1.85
CA LEU A 77 5.26 -0.19 -2.66
C LEU A 77 6.19 -1.41 -2.72
N ALA A 78 6.34 -2.16 -1.62
CA ALA A 78 7.12 -3.40 -1.61
C ALA A 78 6.52 -4.47 -2.53
N VAL A 79 5.18 -4.57 -2.63
CA VAL A 79 4.50 -5.45 -3.59
C VAL A 79 4.79 -5.01 -5.03
N LEU A 80 4.72 -3.72 -5.33
CA LEU A 80 5.05 -3.21 -6.66
C LEU A 80 6.54 -3.43 -7.01
N GLN A 81 7.44 -3.23 -6.05
CA GLN A 81 8.87 -3.51 -6.25
C GLN A 81 9.12 -4.99 -6.51
N LEU A 82 8.46 -5.88 -5.77
CA LEU A 82 8.54 -7.32 -6.03
C LEU A 82 7.99 -7.68 -7.42
N LEU A 83 6.90 -7.02 -7.84
CA LEU A 83 6.32 -7.17 -9.17
C LEU A 83 7.35 -6.81 -10.26
N GLU A 84 8.06 -5.69 -10.11
CA GLU A 84 9.12 -5.29 -11.04
C GLU A 84 10.29 -6.27 -11.04
N MET A 85 10.73 -6.75 -9.86
CA MET A 85 11.77 -7.77 -9.74
C MET A 85 11.38 -9.12 -10.40
N ARG A 86 10.09 -9.34 -10.62
CA ARG A 86 9.53 -10.51 -11.32
C ARG A 86 9.24 -10.28 -12.80
N GLY A 87 9.66 -9.14 -13.34
CA GLY A 87 9.47 -8.78 -14.74
C GLY A 87 8.16 -8.07 -15.07
N GLY A 88 7.55 -7.45 -14.06
CA GLY A 88 6.34 -6.65 -14.20
C GLY A 88 5.04 -7.44 -14.08
N MET A 89 3.94 -6.87 -14.54
CA MET A 89 2.59 -7.41 -14.38
C MET A 89 2.37 -8.67 -15.23
N PRO A 90 2.13 -9.85 -14.61
CA PRO A 90 1.75 -11.05 -15.36
C PRO A 90 0.39 -10.85 -16.05
N ARG A 91 0.19 -11.47 -17.21
CA ARG A 91 -1.08 -11.37 -17.96
C ARG A 91 -2.30 -11.85 -17.18
N ASN A 92 -2.15 -12.89 -16.35
CA ASN A 92 -3.21 -13.35 -15.46
C ASN A 92 -3.41 -12.46 -14.23
N GLY A 93 -2.56 -11.42 -14.06
CA GLY A 93 -2.60 -10.50 -12.92
C GLY A 93 -2.24 -11.15 -11.58
N GLU A 94 -1.61 -12.32 -11.57
CA GLU A 94 -1.26 -13.07 -10.35
C GLU A 94 0.23 -12.93 -10.02
N LEU A 95 0.51 -12.45 -8.83
CA LEU A 95 1.86 -12.40 -8.25
C LEU A 95 1.97 -13.43 -7.13
N ASP A 96 2.78 -14.45 -7.34
CA ASP A 96 3.15 -15.39 -6.29
C ASP A 96 4.27 -14.81 -5.44
N PHE A 97 4.16 -14.89 -4.12
CA PHE A 97 5.14 -14.32 -3.19
C PHE A 97 5.23 -15.08 -1.87
N SER A 98 6.29 -14.81 -1.13
CA SER A 98 6.43 -15.17 0.27
C SER A 98 6.48 -13.92 1.15
N LEU A 99 6.08 -14.04 2.40
CA LEU A 99 6.21 -12.93 3.36
C LEU A 99 7.69 -12.58 3.62
N TYR A 100 8.58 -13.53 3.41
CA TYR A 100 10.03 -13.32 3.52
C TYR A 100 10.52 -12.32 2.47
N GLU A 101 10.13 -12.46 1.21
CA GLU A 101 10.53 -11.54 0.13
C GLU A 101 10.06 -10.11 0.41
N LEU A 102 8.80 -9.93 0.85
CA LEU A 102 8.31 -8.60 1.22
C LEU A 102 9.05 -8.01 2.42
N ARG A 103 9.30 -8.83 3.46
CA ARG A 103 10.10 -8.40 4.62
C ARG A 103 11.52 -7.97 4.21
N ASP A 104 12.11 -8.67 3.26
CA ASP A 104 13.46 -8.39 2.77
C ASP A 104 13.53 -7.04 2.05
N ILE A 105 12.58 -6.78 1.13
CA ILE A 105 12.42 -5.49 0.45
C ILE A 105 12.21 -4.34 1.46
N LEU A 106 11.40 -4.58 2.49
CA LEU A 106 11.13 -3.60 3.54
C LEU A 106 12.34 -3.34 4.46
N GLY A 107 13.35 -4.21 4.45
CA GLY A 107 14.49 -4.14 5.34
C GLY A 107 14.14 -4.36 6.82
N TRP A 108 12.99 -5.01 7.11
CA TRP A 108 12.53 -5.20 8.48
C TRP A 108 13.18 -6.40 9.17
N SER A 109 13.28 -6.33 10.49
CA SER A 109 13.83 -7.43 11.29
C SER A 109 12.98 -8.70 11.19
N THR A 110 13.64 -9.86 11.36
CA THR A 110 12.97 -11.16 11.39
C THR A 110 12.32 -11.39 12.74
N SER A 111 11.03 -11.14 12.86
CA SER A 111 10.24 -11.47 14.05
C SER A 111 8.87 -12.01 13.65
N GLY A 112 8.23 -12.82 14.52
CA GLY A 112 6.89 -13.33 14.27
C GLY A 112 5.87 -12.20 14.09
N ASN A 113 6.04 -11.11 14.82
CA ASN A 113 5.18 -9.93 14.71
C ASN A 113 5.32 -9.23 13.36
N THR A 114 6.52 -9.19 12.77
CA THR A 114 6.77 -8.59 11.45
C THR A 114 5.93 -9.29 10.37
N TYR A 115 5.95 -10.60 10.32
CA TYR A 115 5.17 -11.36 9.33
C TYR A 115 3.66 -11.21 9.52
N GLU A 116 3.19 -11.13 10.77
CA GLU A 116 1.78 -10.89 11.04
C GLU A 116 1.36 -9.45 10.64
N LYS A 117 2.20 -8.45 10.90
CA LYS A 117 1.97 -7.07 10.42
C LYS A 117 1.87 -7.01 8.89
N ILE A 118 2.78 -7.67 8.16
CA ILE A 118 2.72 -7.77 6.70
C ILE A 118 1.41 -8.42 6.26
N ARG A 119 1.03 -9.53 6.89
CA ARG A 119 -0.20 -10.26 6.57
C ARG A 119 -1.45 -9.42 6.82
N GLN A 120 -1.52 -8.71 7.94
CA GLN A 120 -2.63 -7.81 8.27
C GLN A 120 -2.71 -6.63 7.30
N SER A 121 -1.59 -6.06 6.91
CA SER A 121 -1.51 -4.98 5.94
C SER A 121 -2.03 -5.42 4.56
N LEU A 122 -1.57 -6.57 4.06
CA LEU A 122 -2.06 -7.15 2.81
C LEU A 122 -3.58 -7.39 2.85
N ARG A 123 -4.11 -7.91 3.96
CA ARG A 123 -5.55 -8.09 4.17
C ARG A 123 -6.29 -6.77 4.19
N ARG A 124 -5.75 -5.75 4.87
CA ARG A 124 -6.38 -4.42 4.96
C ARG A 124 -6.51 -3.80 3.58
N ILE A 125 -5.43 -3.76 2.80
CA ILE A 125 -5.45 -3.24 1.44
C ILE A 125 -6.43 -4.04 0.57
N SER A 126 -6.38 -5.37 0.63
CA SER A 126 -7.26 -6.28 -0.11
C SER A 126 -8.76 -6.11 0.23
N SER A 127 -9.07 -5.62 1.43
CA SER A 127 -10.45 -5.44 1.90
C SER A 127 -10.91 -3.97 1.86
N THR A 128 -10.04 -3.06 1.40
CA THR A 128 -10.37 -1.64 1.23
C THR A 128 -11.07 -1.44 -0.09
N THR A 129 -12.24 -0.84 -0.05
CA THR A 129 -13.05 -0.52 -1.23
C THR A 129 -12.69 0.87 -1.74
N LEU A 130 -12.49 0.98 -3.03
CA LEU A 130 -12.24 2.22 -3.75
C LEU A 130 -13.44 2.50 -4.64
N THR A 131 -14.04 3.68 -4.49
CA THR A 131 -15.13 4.13 -5.35
C THR A 131 -14.68 5.35 -6.15
N SER A 132 -14.80 5.25 -7.46
CA SER A 132 -14.52 6.31 -8.40
C SER A 132 -15.82 6.80 -9.05
N GLU A 133 -16.04 8.10 -9.04
CA GLU A 133 -17.01 8.75 -9.88
C GLU A 133 -16.25 9.72 -10.80
N ASN A 134 -16.06 9.33 -12.05
CA ASN A 134 -15.30 10.11 -13.05
C ASN A 134 -13.88 10.53 -12.60
N ALA A 135 -13.26 9.78 -11.67
CA ALA A 135 -11.93 10.09 -11.14
C ALA A 135 -10.87 9.15 -11.71
N PHE A 136 -11.13 7.83 -11.77
CA PHE A 136 -10.18 6.85 -12.29
C PHE A 136 -10.13 6.91 -13.82
N TYR A 137 -8.97 7.25 -14.38
CA TYR A 137 -8.75 7.26 -15.81
C TYR A 137 -8.27 5.89 -16.31
N SER A 138 -9.00 5.28 -17.24
CA SER A 138 -8.58 4.11 -17.98
C SER A 138 -7.85 4.53 -19.24
N LYS A 139 -6.54 4.30 -19.28
CA LYS A 139 -5.74 4.61 -20.49
C LYS A 139 -6.08 3.68 -21.65
N ALA A 140 -6.40 2.41 -21.36
CA ALA A 140 -6.80 1.45 -22.37
C ALA A 140 -8.14 1.79 -23.04
N GLU A 141 -9.06 2.46 -22.30
CA GLU A 141 -10.39 2.86 -22.80
C GLU A 141 -10.45 4.36 -23.11
N GLU A 142 -9.38 5.10 -22.85
CA GLU A 142 -9.26 6.56 -23.02
C GLU A 142 -10.39 7.38 -22.38
N ARG A 143 -10.93 6.90 -21.25
CA ARG A 143 -12.04 7.54 -20.53
C ARG A 143 -11.90 7.45 -19.03
N PHE A 144 -12.62 8.35 -18.33
CA PHE A 144 -12.81 8.24 -16.88
C PHE A 144 -13.90 7.21 -16.56
N LEU A 145 -13.66 6.42 -15.52
CA LEU A 145 -14.56 5.36 -15.08
C LEU A 145 -15.28 5.77 -13.78
N SER A 146 -16.53 5.37 -13.69
CA SER A 146 -17.29 5.37 -12.44
C SER A 146 -17.51 3.92 -12.04
N ASP A 147 -16.76 3.47 -11.06
CA ASP A 147 -16.72 2.06 -10.67
C ASP A 147 -16.33 1.91 -9.18
N THR A 148 -16.62 0.75 -8.62
CA THR A 148 -16.25 0.38 -7.25
C THR A 148 -15.44 -0.91 -7.28
N PHE A 149 -14.23 -0.88 -6.74
CA PHE A 149 -13.27 -1.99 -6.84
C PHE A 149 -12.30 -2.04 -5.66
N GLN A 150 -11.54 -3.10 -5.59
CA GLN A 150 -10.39 -3.27 -4.70
C GLN A 150 -9.11 -3.35 -5.54
N ILE A 151 -7.94 -2.99 -4.98
CA ILE A 151 -6.68 -3.03 -5.75
C ILE A 151 -6.34 -4.47 -6.13
N TRP A 152 -6.46 -5.39 -5.17
CA TRP A 152 -6.16 -6.81 -5.33
C TRP A 152 -6.92 -7.69 -4.34
N THR A 153 -6.92 -8.97 -4.60
CA THR A 153 -7.25 -10.01 -3.63
C THR A 153 -5.98 -10.74 -3.20
N VAL A 154 -5.93 -11.24 -1.97
CA VAL A 154 -4.78 -11.99 -1.45
C VAL A 154 -5.21 -13.34 -0.92
N HIS A 155 -4.48 -14.40 -1.34
CA HIS A 155 -4.66 -15.76 -0.87
C HIS A 155 -3.41 -16.21 -0.11
N PHE A 156 -3.60 -16.53 1.17
CA PHE A 156 -2.52 -17.05 2.01
C PHE A 156 -2.57 -18.58 1.97
N SER A 157 -1.53 -19.20 1.41
CA SER A 157 -1.39 -20.65 1.31
C SER A 157 -0.20 -21.13 2.13
N ARG A 158 -0.41 -22.26 2.82
CA ARG A 158 0.59 -22.94 3.61
C ARG A 158 0.51 -24.43 3.33
N THR A 159 1.56 -24.99 2.77
CA THR A 159 1.66 -26.43 2.50
C THR A 159 2.69 -27.05 3.42
N THR A 160 2.24 -28.02 4.24
CA THR A 160 3.11 -28.80 5.12
C THR A 160 3.31 -30.18 4.51
N ARG A 161 4.56 -30.54 4.22
CA ARG A 161 4.94 -31.87 3.73
C ARG A 161 5.99 -32.47 4.67
N GLY A 162 5.58 -33.38 5.54
CA GLY A 162 6.43 -33.92 6.60
C GLY A 162 6.83 -32.81 7.61
N LYS A 163 8.13 -32.64 7.85
CA LYS A 163 8.67 -31.61 8.75
C LYS A 163 8.88 -30.23 8.07
N THR A 164 8.67 -30.15 6.75
CA THR A 164 8.92 -28.92 5.99
C THR A 164 7.61 -28.23 5.69
N THR A 165 7.51 -26.98 6.12
CA THR A 165 6.40 -26.09 5.78
C THR A 165 6.88 -25.08 4.75
N LYS A 166 6.19 -25.00 3.62
CA LYS A 166 6.39 -23.96 2.60
C LYS A 166 5.19 -23.05 2.59
N GLU A 167 5.43 -21.77 2.75
CA GLU A 167 4.42 -20.73 2.56
C GLU A 167 4.63 -20.12 1.17
N ARG A 168 3.60 -20.12 0.37
CA ARG A 168 3.54 -19.44 -0.91
C ARG A 168 2.17 -18.80 -1.00
N HIS A 169 2.16 -17.50 -1.17
CA HIS A 169 0.95 -16.71 -1.21
C HIS A 169 0.76 -16.18 -2.62
N THR A 170 -0.48 -15.93 -3.00
CA THR A 170 -0.81 -15.36 -4.31
C THR A 170 -1.62 -14.09 -4.12
N LEU A 171 -1.21 -13.06 -4.81
CA LEU A 171 -1.92 -11.80 -4.92
C LEU A 171 -2.44 -11.68 -6.35
N ARG A 172 -3.73 -11.38 -6.52
CA ARG A 172 -4.35 -11.16 -7.83
C ARG A 172 -4.81 -9.71 -7.93
N PHE A 173 -4.24 -8.98 -8.87
CA PHE A 173 -4.62 -7.60 -9.16
C PHE A 173 -5.99 -7.51 -9.81
N HIS A 174 -6.71 -6.43 -9.53
CA HIS A 174 -7.99 -6.18 -10.20
C HIS A 174 -7.77 -5.89 -11.70
N PRO A 175 -8.64 -6.35 -12.59
CA PRO A 175 -8.46 -6.20 -14.04
C PRO A 175 -8.23 -4.75 -14.52
N ILE A 176 -8.81 -3.77 -13.84
CA ILE A 176 -8.64 -2.35 -14.19
C ILE A 176 -7.17 -1.89 -14.07
N PHE A 177 -6.44 -2.39 -13.03
CA PHE A 177 -5.01 -2.10 -12.85
C PHE A 177 -4.16 -2.82 -13.87
N ILE A 178 -4.52 -4.08 -14.20
CA ILE A 178 -3.82 -4.85 -15.23
C ILE A 178 -3.92 -4.12 -16.57
N ARG A 179 -5.11 -3.65 -16.96
CA ARG A 179 -5.33 -2.90 -18.20
C ARG A 179 -4.49 -1.61 -18.25
N ASN A 180 -4.50 -0.81 -17.19
CA ASN A 180 -3.71 0.43 -17.12
C ASN A 180 -2.20 0.14 -17.11
N TYR A 181 -1.78 -0.93 -16.44
CA TYR A 181 -0.38 -1.37 -16.47
C TYR A 181 0.06 -1.73 -17.90
N MET A 182 -0.73 -2.53 -18.62
CA MET A 182 -0.46 -2.91 -20.00
C MET A 182 -0.51 -1.71 -20.96
N ALA A 183 -1.38 -0.73 -20.71
CA ALA A 183 -1.48 0.53 -21.45
C ALA A 183 -0.40 1.56 -21.04
N GLN A 184 0.57 1.19 -20.18
CA GLN A 184 1.65 2.05 -19.70
C GLN A 184 1.17 3.33 -19.02
N TYR A 185 0.00 3.31 -18.35
CA TYR A 185 -0.47 4.43 -17.54
C TYR A 185 0.12 4.36 -16.13
N LEU A 186 1.43 4.55 -16.08
CA LEU A 186 2.26 4.27 -14.91
C LEU A 186 3.16 5.46 -14.58
N LYS A 187 3.52 5.57 -13.32
CA LYS A 187 4.54 6.49 -12.83
C LYS A 187 5.74 5.70 -12.32
N GLY A 188 6.91 5.97 -12.87
CA GLY A 188 8.17 5.44 -12.37
C GLY A 188 8.58 6.14 -11.08
N LEU A 189 8.76 5.39 -10.00
CA LEU A 189 9.21 5.85 -8.70
C LEU A 189 10.61 5.29 -8.41
N ASP A 190 11.49 6.12 -7.86
CA ASP A 190 12.82 5.68 -7.38
C ASP A 190 12.67 4.97 -6.02
N PRO A 191 12.78 3.61 -5.96
CA PRO A 191 12.64 2.89 -4.71
C PRO A 191 13.76 3.22 -3.73
N GLY A 192 15.00 3.38 -4.22
CA GLY A 192 16.13 3.73 -3.37
C GLY A 192 15.96 5.09 -2.71
N PHE A 193 15.32 6.05 -3.38
CA PHE A 193 14.96 7.32 -2.76
C PHE A 193 13.82 7.16 -1.75
N TYR A 194 12.75 6.46 -2.13
CA TYR A 194 11.59 6.24 -1.26
C TYR A 194 11.94 5.57 0.07
N TRP A 195 12.76 4.50 0.04
CA TRP A 195 13.12 3.79 1.27
C TRP A 195 14.03 4.58 2.21
N ARG A 196 14.68 5.63 1.72
CA ARG A 196 15.47 6.53 2.58
C ARG A 196 14.63 7.58 3.29
N LEU A 197 13.35 7.77 2.94
CA LEU A 197 12.45 8.71 3.60
C LEU A 197 11.89 8.07 4.88
N PRO A 198 12.18 8.58 6.08
CA PRO A 198 11.60 8.09 7.33
C PRO A 198 10.16 8.52 7.52
N SER A 199 9.80 9.73 7.08
CA SER A 199 8.48 10.31 7.29
C SER A 199 7.44 9.77 6.31
N PRO A 200 6.31 9.19 6.79
CA PRO A 200 5.20 8.79 5.92
C PRO A 200 4.61 9.94 5.12
N LEU A 201 4.59 11.14 5.69
CA LEU A 201 4.12 12.34 5.01
C LEU A 201 5.08 12.74 3.88
N ALA A 202 6.40 12.69 4.10
CA ALA A 202 7.39 12.93 3.06
C ALA A 202 7.30 11.88 1.94
N LYS A 203 7.10 10.61 2.28
CA LYS A 203 6.85 9.54 1.30
C LYS A 203 5.63 9.83 0.42
N ARG A 204 4.52 10.24 1.03
CA ARG A 204 3.30 10.59 0.26
C ARG A 204 3.51 11.83 -0.60
N LEU A 205 4.15 12.89 -0.05
CA LEU A 205 4.44 14.10 -0.79
C LEU A 205 5.39 13.84 -1.97
N TYR A 206 6.45 13.05 -1.77
CA TYR A 206 7.34 12.64 -2.85
C TYR A 206 6.57 12.01 -4.00
N ARG A 207 5.77 10.99 -3.74
CA ARG A 207 4.97 10.29 -4.74
C ARG A 207 4.03 11.24 -5.48
N LEU A 208 3.29 12.06 -4.74
CA LEU A 208 2.33 13.02 -5.30
C LEU A 208 3.02 14.09 -6.16
N ILE A 209 4.03 14.76 -5.61
CA ILE A 209 4.73 15.84 -6.32
C ILE A 209 5.42 15.30 -7.57
N ASP A 210 6.09 14.13 -7.46
CA ASP A 210 6.77 13.53 -8.60
C ASP A 210 5.81 13.09 -9.70
N HIS A 211 4.60 12.63 -9.32
CA HIS A 211 3.53 12.35 -10.28
C HIS A 211 3.01 13.63 -10.94
N GLN A 212 2.63 14.62 -10.14
CA GLN A 212 1.96 15.83 -10.61
C GLN A 212 2.85 16.75 -11.46
N ARG A 213 4.18 16.78 -11.21
CA ARG A 213 5.12 17.55 -12.04
C ARG A 213 5.24 17.03 -13.47
N ASN A 214 4.78 15.81 -13.73
CA ASN A 214 4.74 15.19 -15.06
C ASN A 214 6.05 15.36 -15.86
N GLY A 215 7.19 15.06 -15.23
CA GLY A 215 8.53 15.23 -15.84
C GLY A 215 9.07 16.66 -15.83
N GLY A 216 8.27 17.67 -15.51
CA GLY A 216 8.70 19.06 -15.33
C GLY A 216 9.57 19.28 -14.07
N LEU A 217 10.11 20.49 -13.95
CA LEU A 217 10.90 20.90 -12.77
C LEU A 217 10.07 21.63 -11.72
N THR A 218 8.82 21.96 -12.03
CA THR A 218 7.94 22.72 -11.13
C THR A 218 6.55 22.13 -11.09
N TRP A 219 5.92 22.27 -9.93
CA TRP A 219 4.49 22.00 -9.76
C TRP A 219 3.90 23.01 -8.76
N GLN A 220 2.71 23.52 -9.08
CA GLN A 220 1.99 24.47 -8.24
C GLN A 220 0.59 23.96 -7.94
N THR A 221 0.13 24.17 -6.71
CA THR A 221 -1.22 23.77 -6.27
C THR A 221 -1.69 24.67 -5.12
N ASP A 222 -2.97 24.61 -4.81
CA ASP A 222 -3.49 25.24 -3.60
C ASP A 222 -3.49 24.25 -2.41
N LEU A 223 -3.41 24.78 -1.19
CA LEU A 223 -3.37 23.99 0.03
C LEU A 223 -4.65 23.20 0.30
N SER A 224 -5.79 23.64 -0.25
CA SER A 224 -7.07 22.93 -0.09
C SER A 224 -7.07 21.66 -0.93
N ALA A 225 -6.61 21.74 -2.19
CA ALA A 225 -6.44 20.56 -3.04
C ALA A 225 -5.36 19.63 -2.48
N LEU A 226 -4.22 20.17 -2.05
CA LEU A 226 -3.14 19.39 -1.46
C LEU A 226 -3.59 18.66 -0.19
N ARG A 227 -4.39 19.30 0.66
CA ARG A 227 -4.97 18.71 1.88
C ARG A 227 -5.80 17.46 1.59
N GLN A 228 -6.52 17.45 0.48
CA GLN A 228 -7.33 16.29 0.09
C GLN A 228 -6.46 15.18 -0.51
N GLN A 229 -5.48 15.53 -1.34
CA GLN A 229 -4.57 14.56 -1.98
C GLN A 229 -3.57 13.93 -0.99
N VAL A 230 -3.18 14.72 0.03
CA VAL A 230 -2.40 14.24 1.18
C VAL A 230 -3.35 14.26 2.38
N PRO A 231 -3.95 13.12 2.79
CA PRO A 231 -5.08 13.11 3.71
C PRO A 231 -4.79 13.83 5.03
N LEU A 232 -5.04 15.13 5.03
CA LEU A 232 -4.89 16.05 6.16
C LEU A 232 -6.26 16.58 6.59
N SER A 233 -7.28 15.72 6.59
CA SER A 233 -8.69 16.04 6.85
C SER A 233 -8.92 16.81 8.14
N ASN A 234 -8.12 16.55 9.17
CA ASN A 234 -8.21 17.17 10.49
C ASN A 234 -7.69 18.61 10.55
N TYR A 235 -7.13 19.14 9.47
CA TYR A 235 -6.55 20.48 9.42
C TYR A 235 -7.32 21.35 8.42
N SER A 236 -7.98 22.41 8.93
CA SER A 236 -8.83 23.28 8.12
C SER A 236 -8.16 24.60 7.73
N TYR A 237 -7.24 25.09 8.54
CA TYR A 237 -6.61 26.38 8.33
C TYR A 237 -5.30 26.28 7.54
N PRO A 238 -5.07 27.15 6.55
CA PRO A 238 -3.83 27.13 5.76
C PRO A 238 -2.54 27.18 6.59
N SER A 239 -2.54 27.90 7.71
CA SER A 239 -1.40 27.96 8.63
C SER A 239 -1.07 26.64 9.30
N GLU A 240 -2.10 25.86 9.67
CA GLU A 240 -1.93 24.54 10.25
C GLU A 240 -1.41 23.56 9.21
N ILE A 241 -1.99 23.59 7.99
CA ILE A 241 -1.54 22.77 6.87
C ILE A 241 -0.07 23.05 6.58
N LYS A 242 0.33 24.34 6.46
CA LYS A 242 1.74 24.74 6.27
C LYS A 242 2.63 24.18 7.39
N ARG A 243 2.22 24.33 8.65
CA ARG A 243 2.98 23.83 9.80
C ARG A 243 3.21 22.31 9.76
N ILE A 244 2.19 21.56 9.38
CA ILE A 244 2.28 20.08 9.28
C ILE A 244 3.15 19.64 8.09
N LEU A 245 3.08 20.36 6.96
CA LEU A 245 3.85 20.03 5.76
C LEU A 245 5.33 20.41 5.86
N THR A 246 5.65 21.44 6.66
CA THR A 246 7.02 22.00 6.73
C THR A 246 8.10 20.95 7.04
N PRO A 247 7.97 20.09 8.06
CA PRO A 247 9.00 19.07 8.34
C PRO A 247 9.26 18.14 7.16
N ALA A 248 8.18 17.70 6.48
CA ALA A 248 8.31 16.83 5.33
C ALA A 248 8.91 17.56 4.10
N HIS A 249 8.65 18.85 3.94
CA HIS A 249 9.29 19.66 2.89
C HIS A 249 10.80 19.80 3.15
N GLU A 250 11.20 20.05 4.40
CA GLU A 250 12.63 20.16 4.75
C GLU A 250 13.32 18.79 4.53
N GLU A 251 12.72 17.69 4.95
CA GLU A 251 13.23 16.35 4.70
C GLU A 251 13.44 16.09 3.19
N LEU A 252 12.45 16.43 2.35
CA LEU A 252 12.56 16.27 0.90
C LEU A 252 13.62 17.15 0.26
N LYS A 253 13.87 18.35 0.82
CA LYS A 253 14.98 19.23 0.41
C LYS A 253 16.34 18.67 0.84
N GLU A 254 16.49 18.28 2.09
CA GLU A 254 17.72 17.67 2.62
C GLU A 254 18.12 16.40 1.88
N ARG A 255 17.14 15.61 1.45
CA ARG A 255 17.36 14.39 0.65
C ARG A 255 17.57 14.66 -0.85
N GLY A 256 17.49 15.93 -1.28
CA GLY A 256 17.81 16.36 -2.64
C GLY A 256 16.72 16.07 -3.69
N PHE A 257 15.46 15.89 -3.28
CA PHE A 257 14.31 15.85 -4.19
C PHE A 257 13.81 17.23 -4.53
N LEU A 258 13.56 18.08 -3.53
CA LEU A 258 13.12 19.44 -3.71
C LEU A 258 14.32 20.42 -3.66
N ALA A 259 14.38 21.34 -4.60
CA ALA A 259 15.29 22.49 -4.54
C ALA A 259 14.66 23.61 -3.70
N LYS A 260 13.36 23.86 -3.87
CA LYS A 260 12.66 24.96 -3.21
C LYS A 260 11.19 24.67 -3.01
N VAL A 261 10.64 25.24 -1.92
CA VAL A 261 9.20 25.31 -1.67
C VAL A 261 8.82 26.75 -1.43
N LEU A 262 7.90 27.28 -2.19
CA LEU A 262 7.41 28.65 -2.09
C LEU A 262 5.94 28.65 -1.73
N TYR A 263 5.57 29.45 -0.74
CA TYR A 263 4.19 29.74 -0.44
C TYR A 263 3.82 31.10 -1.03
N GLU A 264 2.91 31.11 -1.98
CA GLU A 264 2.43 32.31 -2.63
C GLU A 264 1.09 32.72 -2.02
N GLY A 265 1.01 33.95 -1.52
CA GLY A 265 -0.18 34.41 -0.81
C GLY A 265 -0.51 33.56 0.43
N LYS A 266 -1.82 33.31 0.64
CA LYS A 266 -2.29 32.58 1.83
C LYS A 266 -2.46 31.07 1.56
N THR A 267 -2.78 30.68 0.33
CA THR A 267 -3.28 29.36 -0.02
C THR A 267 -2.40 28.58 -0.99
N ASP A 268 -1.58 29.25 -1.80
CA ASP A 268 -0.86 28.56 -2.86
C ASP A 268 0.51 28.07 -2.42
N VAL A 269 0.95 26.95 -2.97
CA VAL A 269 2.27 26.37 -2.77
C VAL A 269 2.85 25.95 -4.11
N SER A 270 4.11 26.32 -4.34
CA SER A 270 4.89 25.97 -5.51
C SER A 270 6.11 25.16 -5.11
N TYR A 271 6.34 24.08 -5.81
CA TYR A 271 7.45 23.18 -5.62
C TYR A 271 8.42 23.28 -6.79
N GLU A 272 9.69 23.42 -6.50
CA GLU A 272 10.76 23.34 -7.47
C GLU A 272 11.58 22.09 -7.19
N ILE A 273 11.70 21.22 -8.17
CA ILE A 273 12.40 19.94 -8.07
C ILE A 273 13.88 20.15 -8.36
N SER A 274 14.73 19.44 -7.65
CA SER A 274 16.18 19.43 -7.91
C SER A 274 16.46 18.96 -9.35
N THR A 275 17.21 19.78 -10.08
CA THR A 275 17.62 19.44 -11.46
C THR A 275 18.48 18.19 -11.51
N GLU A 276 19.27 17.93 -10.48
CA GLU A 276 20.07 16.72 -10.37
C GLU A 276 19.20 15.49 -10.19
N PHE A 277 18.17 15.55 -9.31
CA PHE A 277 17.21 14.47 -9.12
C PHE A 277 16.47 14.19 -10.42
N ALA A 278 15.92 15.23 -11.07
CA ALA A 278 15.16 15.09 -12.31
C ALA A 278 16.03 14.48 -13.44
N ARG A 279 17.32 14.88 -13.53
CA ARG A 279 18.24 14.31 -14.50
C ARG A 279 18.53 12.84 -14.24
N ARG A 280 18.79 12.45 -12.99
CA ARG A 280 19.02 11.05 -12.62
C ARG A 280 17.81 10.19 -12.92
N GLN A 281 16.61 10.64 -12.56
CA GLN A 281 15.38 9.91 -12.82
C GLN A 281 15.15 9.76 -14.33
N LYS A 282 15.30 10.84 -15.10
CA LYS A 282 15.17 10.78 -16.57
C LYS A 282 16.21 9.86 -17.22
N ALA A 283 17.45 9.85 -16.70
CA ALA A 283 18.47 8.92 -17.19
C ALA A 283 18.07 7.46 -16.93
N ARG A 284 17.46 7.15 -15.78
CA ARG A 284 16.93 5.82 -15.47
C ARG A 284 15.71 5.45 -16.30
N GLU A 285 14.83 6.40 -16.60
CA GLU A 285 13.70 6.19 -17.52
C GLU A 285 14.19 5.91 -18.95
N LEU A 286 15.28 6.53 -19.37
CA LEU A 286 15.86 6.37 -20.71
C LEU A 286 16.84 5.20 -20.83
N SER A 287 17.46 4.75 -19.75
CA SER A 287 18.40 3.62 -19.74
C SER A 287 17.71 2.25 -19.91
N GLY A 288 16.40 2.21 -19.91
CA GLY A 288 15.58 1.07 -20.27
C GLY A 288 14.18 1.56 -20.59
N ASP A 289 13.77 1.46 -21.85
CA ASP A 289 12.35 1.47 -22.15
C ASP A 289 11.72 0.36 -21.29
N PRO A 290 10.75 0.67 -20.39
CA PRO A 290 10.11 -0.33 -19.56
C PRO A 290 9.55 -1.50 -20.35
N GLY A 291 9.10 -1.25 -21.59
CA GLY A 291 8.66 -2.27 -22.51
C GLY A 291 9.81 -3.16 -23.00
N GLU A 292 11.00 -2.58 -23.23
CA GLU A 292 12.19 -3.35 -23.61
C GLU A 292 12.70 -4.22 -22.46
N LEU A 293 12.82 -3.66 -21.26
CA LEU A 293 13.22 -4.42 -20.07
C LEU A 293 12.25 -5.56 -19.78
N PHE A 294 10.95 -5.28 -19.82
CA PHE A 294 9.92 -6.30 -19.64
C PHE A 294 10.00 -7.41 -20.69
N ALA A 295 10.20 -7.04 -21.95
CA ALA A 295 10.38 -8.01 -23.04
C ALA A 295 11.65 -8.85 -22.83
N ILE A 296 12.77 -8.23 -22.45
CA ILE A 296 14.03 -8.93 -22.15
C ILE A 296 13.83 -9.94 -21.02
N GLU A 297 13.25 -9.53 -19.90
CA GLU A 297 13.02 -10.40 -18.75
C GLU A 297 12.03 -11.52 -19.07
N ARG A 298 11.00 -11.22 -19.87
CA ARG A 298 10.04 -12.23 -20.35
C ARG A 298 10.73 -13.29 -21.20
N LEU A 299 11.60 -12.88 -22.12
CA LEU A 299 12.38 -13.80 -22.94
C LEU A 299 13.36 -14.65 -22.10
N VAL A 300 14.00 -14.05 -21.11
CA VAL A 300 14.89 -14.75 -20.17
C VAL A 300 14.13 -15.77 -19.33
N SER A 301 12.92 -15.47 -18.87
CA SER A 301 12.07 -16.40 -18.14
C SER A 301 11.66 -17.64 -18.95
N GLU A 302 11.62 -17.52 -20.26
CA GLU A 302 11.39 -18.64 -21.19
C GLU A 302 12.69 -19.38 -21.57
N GLY A 303 13.81 -19.03 -20.93
CA GLY A 303 15.10 -19.74 -21.03
C GLY A 303 16.07 -19.16 -22.04
N LEU A 304 15.84 -17.96 -22.60
CA LEU A 304 16.85 -17.27 -23.40
C LEU A 304 17.95 -16.69 -22.50
N ARG A 305 19.17 -16.61 -23.04
CA ARG A 305 20.26 -15.90 -22.38
C ARG A 305 20.00 -14.39 -22.44
N GLY A 306 20.36 -13.66 -21.39
CA GLY A 306 20.08 -12.23 -21.27
C GLY A 306 20.72 -11.36 -22.37
N ASP A 307 21.87 -11.76 -22.92
CA ASP A 307 22.51 -11.10 -24.05
C ASP A 307 21.71 -11.29 -25.36
N VAL A 308 21.22 -12.51 -25.59
CA VAL A 308 20.36 -12.85 -26.74
C VAL A 308 18.99 -12.16 -26.63
N ALA A 309 18.40 -12.15 -25.46
CA ALA A 309 17.12 -11.49 -25.23
C ALA A 309 17.21 -9.98 -25.51
N ARG A 310 18.27 -9.31 -25.04
CA ARG A 310 18.50 -7.89 -25.30
C ARG A 310 18.68 -7.60 -26.81
N ASP A 311 19.48 -8.43 -27.50
CA ASP A 311 19.71 -8.28 -28.93
C ASP A 311 18.41 -8.50 -29.73
N LEU A 312 17.58 -9.47 -29.36
CA LEU A 312 16.28 -9.69 -30.03
C LEU A 312 15.33 -8.50 -29.81
N VAL A 313 15.23 -7.97 -28.60
CA VAL A 313 14.36 -6.82 -28.31
C VAL A 313 14.86 -5.58 -29.05
N ALA A 314 16.16 -5.33 -29.06
CA ALA A 314 16.73 -4.20 -29.78
C ALA A 314 16.50 -4.26 -31.30
N ARG A 315 16.52 -5.46 -31.91
CA ARG A 315 16.34 -5.64 -33.36
C ARG A 315 14.89 -5.76 -33.82
N HIS A 316 14.04 -6.36 -33.00
CA HIS A 316 12.68 -6.71 -33.44
C HIS A 316 11.58 -5.96 -32.65
N GLY A 317 11.97 -5.17 -31.64
CA GLY A 317 11.06 -4.42 -30.77
C GLY A 317 10.44 -5.27 -29.67
N SER A 318 10.07 -4.61 -28.57
CA SER A 318 9.48 -5.25 -27.40
C SER A 318 8.13 -5.91 -27.69
N GLU A 319 7.29 -5.24 -28.46
CA GLU A 319 5.94 -5.69 -28.81
C GLU A 319 5.94 -7.04 -29.55
N ARG A 320 6.79 -7.16 -30.58
CA ARG A 320 6.95 -8.41 -31.33
C ARG A 320 7.50 -9.53 -30.44
N CYS A 321 8.50 -9.24 -29.62
CA CYS A 321 9.09 -10.20 -28.69
C CYS A 321 8.07 -10.74 -27.68
N LEU A 322 7.26 -9.88 -27.11
CA LEU A 322 6.19 -10.25 -26.20
C LEU A 322 5.10 -11.07 -26.88
N HIS A 323 4.69 -10.68 -28.09
CA HIS A 323 3.69 -11.42 -28.86
C HIS A 323 4.08 -12.90 -29.05
N TYR A 324 5.33 -13.20 -29.40
CA TYR A 324 5.79 -14.59 -29.52
C TYR A 324 6.01 -15.28 -28.18
N ALA A 325 6.43 -14.55 -27.15
CA ALA A 325 6.56 -15.12 -25.81
C ALA A 325 5.21 -15.59 -25.25
N ASP A 326 4.15 -14.90 -25.61
CA ASP A 326 2.79 -15.27 -25.20
C ASP A 326 2.21 -16.41 -26.04
N ALA A 327 2.48 -16.38 -27.34
CA ALA A 327 2.10 -17.48 -28.23
C ALA A 327 2.73 -18.81 -27.81
N LEU A 328 3.90 -18.77 -27.18
CA LEU A 328 4.59 -19.96 -26.69
C LEU A 328 3.78 -20.75 -25.65
N ILE A 329 2.86 -20.09 -24.89
CA ILE A 329 2.02 -20.75 -23.89
C ILE A 329 1.06 -21.76 -24.54
N SER A 330 0.54 -21.43 -25.72
CA SER A 330 -0.41 -22.28 -26.46
C SER A 330 0.25 -23.39 -27.29
N GLN A 331 1.57 -23.32 -27.47
CA GLN A 331 2.31 -24.28 -28.31
C GLN A 331 2.60 -25.58 -27.56
N ARG A 332 2.18 -26.72 -28.12
CA ARG A 332 2.44 -28.05 -27.57
C ARG A 332 3.55 -28.78 -28.35
N GLY A 333 4.32 -29.62 -27.68
CA GLY A 333 5.33 -30.47 -28.32
C GLY A 333 6.67 -29.79 -28.63
N ILE A 334 6.93 -28.61 -28.11
CA ILE A 334 8.19 -27.89 -28.30
C ILE A 334 9.31 -28.55 -27.48
N ARG A 335 10.38 -29.01 -28.17
CA ARG A 335 11.56 -29.59 -27.50
C ARG A 335 12.41 -28.56 -26.75
N SER A 336 12.49 -27.34 -27.24
CA SER A 336 13.22 -26.24 -26.62
C SER A 336 12.42 -24.94 -26.77
N ARG A 337 11.89 -24.43 -25.64
CA ARG A 337 11.12 -23.18 -25.57
C ARG A 337 11.95 -21.99 -26.05
N ALA A 338 13.17 -21.85 -25.54
CA ALA A 338 14.10 -20.80 -25.94
C ALA A 338 14.47 -20.86 -27.43
N GLY A 339 14.73 -22.07 -27.96
CA GLY A 339 15.08 -22.26 -29.40
C GLY A 339 13.90 -21.93 -30.31
N TRP A 340 12.69 -22.31 -29.95
CA TRP A 340 11.47 -21.98 -30.72
C TRP A 340 11.23 -20.47 -30.71
N LEU A 341 11.28 -19.87 -29.53
CA LEU A 341 11.00 -18.47 -29.30
C LEU A 341 11.95 -17.56 -30.10
N ARG A 342 13.25 -17.88 -30.06
CA ARG A 342 14.24 -17.16 -30.84
C ARG A 342 13.91 -17.19 -32.34
N ARG A 343 13.64 -18.37 -32.89
CA ARG A 343 13.32 -18.51 -34.33
C ARG A 343 12.01 -17.83 -34.69
N ALA A 344 10.98 -17.97 -33.85
CA ALA A 344 9.69 -17.34 -34.11
C ALA A 344 9.81 -15.80 -34.16
N ILE A 345 10.64 -15.20 -33.31
CA ILE A 345 10.90 -13.76 -33.32
C ILE A 345 11.71 -13.36 -34.56
N GLU A 346 12.78 -14.11 -34.88
CA GLU A 346 13.69 -13.81 -36.00
C GLU A 346 13.00 -14.02 -37.37
N GLU A 347 12.28 -15.11 -37.55
CA GLU A 347 11.68 -15.55 -38.81
C GLU A 347 10.22 -15.08 -38.98
N GLY A 348 9.53 -14.65 -37.90
CA GLY A 348 8.16 -14.13 -37.98
C GLY A 348 7.14 -15.22 -38.28
N TYR A 349 7.05 -16.23 -37.41
CA TYR A 349 6.11 -17.33 -37.58
C TYR A 349 4.66 -16.84 -37.61
N GLU A 350 3.87 -17.36 -38.53
CA GLU A 350 2.43 -17.14 -38.54
C GLU A 350 1.80 -17.88 -37.34
N LEU A 351 1.10 -17.14 -36.48
CA LEU A 351 0.42 -17.69 -35.34
C LEU A 351 -1.06 -17.90 -35.71
N PRO A 352 -1.71 -18.99 -35.24
CA PRO A 352 -3.14 -19.14 -35.43
C PRO A 352 -3.93 -17.99 -34.81
N ASP A 353 -4.93 -17.48 -35.49
CA ASP A 353 -5.78 -16.32 -35.08
C ASP A 353 -6.53 -16.46 -33.76
N THR A 354 -6.36 -17.55 -33.03
CA THR A 354 -7.10 -17.91 -31.81
C THR A 354 -6.63 -17.13 -30.56
N LEU A 355 -5.68 -16.22 -30.67
CA LEU A 355 -5.12 -15.45 -29.56
C LEU A 355 -5.63 -14.00 -29.45
N LEU A 356 -6.52 -13.58 -30.34
CA LEU A 356 -7.25 -12.33 -30.17
C LEU A 356 -8.36 -12.58 -29.11
N LEU A 357 -8.31 -11.83 -28.03
CA LEU A 357 -9.43 -11.72 -27.10
C LEU A 357 -10.69 -11.36 -27.91
N PRO A 358 -11.87 -11.96 -27.62
CA PRO A 358 -13.07 -11.61 -28.34
C PRO A 358 -13.32 -10.11 -28.18
N ASP A 359 -13.33 -9.41 -29.30
CA ASP A 359 -13.81 -8.04 -29.41
C ASP A 359 -15.25 -8.01 -28.88
N THR A 360 -15.45 -7.40 -27.71
CA THR A 360 -16.78 -7.04 -27.23
C THR A 360 -17.19 -5.71 -27.84
N SER A 361 -17.26 -5.67 -29.17
CA SER A 361 -17.96 -4.62 -29.86
C SER A 361 -19.26 -5.21 -30.45
N SER A 362 -20.34 -4.84 -29.77
CA SER A 362 -21.70 -4.70 -30.25
C SER A 362 -22.14 -5.57 -31.42
N ASP A 363 -22.89 -6.63 -31.14
CA ASP A 363 -24.07 -6.87 -31.98
C ASP A 363 -25.24 -7.34 -31.11
N THR A 364 -26.20 -6.44 -30.97
CA THR A 364 -27.50 -6.65 -30.34
C THR A 364 -28.36 -7.43 -31.33
N SER A 365 -28.20 -8.76 -31.35
CA SER A 365 -29.14 -9.66 -32.00
C SER A 365 -29.34 -10.85 -31.08
N ALA A 366 -30.46 -10.87 -30.39
CA ALA A 366 -30.89 -11.99 -29.59
C ALA A 366 -30.99 -13.25 -30.46
N PRO A 367 -30.35 -14.36 -30.05
CA PRO A 367 -30.60 -15.61 -30.72
C PRO A 367 -31.97 -16.15 -30.30
N THR A 368 -32.87 -16.33 -31.28
CA THR A 368 -34.12 -17.07 -31.18
C THR A 368 -33.80 -18.49 -30.75
N LEU A 369 -34.32 -18.92 -29.63
CA LEU A 369 -34.28 -20.30 -29.14
C LEU A 369 -35.07 -21.17 -30.10
N PRO A 370 -34.55 -22.33 -30.54
CA PRO A 370 -35.36 -23.33 -31.27
C PRO A 370 -36.35 -23.97 -30.31
N GLU A 371 -37.59 -24.07 -30.78
CA GLU A 371 -38.68 -24.80 -30.16
C GLU A 371 -38.29 -26.26 -29.87
N ARG A 372 -38.35 -26.64 -28.60
CA ARG A 372 -38.24 -28.04 -28.17
C ARG A 372 -39.58 -28.75 -28.40
N SER A 373 -39.57 -29.73 -29.27
CA SER A 373 -40.63 -30.69 -29.41
C SER A 373 -40.85 -31.47 -28.10
N LYS A 374 -42.12 -31.64 -27.78
CA LYS A 374 -42.63 -32.45 -26.69
C LYS A 374 -42.35 -33.92 -26.97
N ASP A 375 -41.58 -34.56 -26.11
CA ASP A 375 -41.71 -36.00 -25.90
C ASP A 375 -41.66 -36.25 -24.39
N ASP A 376 -42.76 -36.79 -23.92
CA ASP A 376 -43.04 -37.22 -22.55
C ASP A 376 -42.15 -38.39 -22.12
N HIS A 377 -41.37 -38.22 -21.04
CA HIS A 377 -41.09 -39.33 -20.14
C HIS A 377 -41.05 -38.84 -18.69
N PRO A 378 -41.67 -39.55 -17.73
CA PRO A 378 -41.83 -39.09 -16.36
C PRO A 378 -40.56 -39.28 -15.55
N VAL A 379 -40.19 -38.23 -14.81
CA VAL A 379 -39.14 -38.26 -13.79
C VAL A 379 -39.79 -38.72 -12.48
N PRO A 380 -39.26 -39.72 -11.75
CA PRO A 380 -39.78 -40.12 -10.45
C PRO A 380 -39.48 -39.06 -9.38
N SER A 381 -40.52 -38.68 -8.67
CA SER A 381 -40.49 -37.89 -7.46
C SER A 381 -39.71 -38.60 -6.37
N LEU A 382 -38.68 -37.97 -5.85
CA LEU A 382 -38.11 -38.33 -4.56
C LEU A 382 -38.73 -37.40 -3.51
N GLU A 383 -39.46 -38.02 -2.60
CA GLU A 383 -39.97 -37.38 -1.38
C GLU A 383 -38.82 -37.04 -0.45
N PRO A 384 -38.95 -35.96 0.36
CA PRO A 384 -37.92 -35.57 1.32
C PRO A 384 -37.95 -36.50 2.53
N GLU A 385 -36.82 -37.10 2.83
CA GLU A 385 -36.61 -37.89 4.04
C GLU A 385 -36.67 -37.00 5.30
N HIS A 386 -37.41 -37.51 6.24
CA HIS A 386 -37.70 -37.03 7.58
C HIS A 386 -36.43 -36.88 8.41
N VAL A 387 -36.20 -35.68 8.95
CA VAL A 387 -35.21 -35.42 10.00
C VAL A 387 -35.89 -35.63 11.35
N PRO A 388 -35.37 -36.45 12.25
CA PRO A 388 -35.96 -36.62 13.60
C PRO A 388 -35.69 -35.41 14.47
N GLU A 389 -36.75 -34.88 15.06
CA GLU A 389 -36.79 -33.94 16.16
C GLU A 389 -36.50 -34.72 17.46
N GLU A 390 -35.49 -34.26 18.21
CA GLU A 390 -35.23 -34.41 19.64
C GLU A 390 -33.78 -33.98 19.90
N ALA A 391 -33.47 -33.08 20.85
CA ALA A 391 -33.89 -32.98 22.22
C ALA A 391 -33.66 -31.54 22.75
N SER A 392 -34.55 -31.18 23.66
CA SER A 392 -34.55 -30.00 24.48
C SER A 392 -33.23 -29.80 25.24
N ALA A 393 -32.57 -28.63 25.06
CA ALA A 393 -31.56 -28.13 25.97
C ALA A 393 -32.19 -27.36 27.14
N PRO A 394 -31.65 -27.43 28.34
CA PRO A 394 -32.15 -26.66 29.46
C PRO A 394 -31.83 -25.18 29.31
N GLN A 395 -32.84 -24.38 29.50
CA GLN A 395 -32.72 -22.96 29.82
C GLN A 395 -32.09 -22.83 31.22
N ASP A 396 -30.96 -22.14 31.29
CA ASP A 396 -30.51 -21.28 32.39
C ASP A 396 -29.01 -21.10 32.25
N ALA A 397 -28.59 -20.02 31.56
CA ALA A 397 -27.29 -19.39 31.77
C ALA A 397 -27.45 -17.90 31.41
N ASP A 398 -27.21 -17.10 32.40
CA ASP A 398 -27.25 -15.67 32.44
C ASP A 398 -26.74 -14.99 31.20
N ASP A 399 -27.49 -13.99 30.68
CA ASP A 399 -27.04 -12.94 29.78
C ASP A 399 -25.93 -12.11 30.45
N GLU A 400 -24.70 -12.59 30.46
CA GLU A 400 -23.53 -11.72 30.61
C GLU A 400 -23.24 -11.11 29.26
N GLU A 401 -23.60 -9.83 29.09
CA GLU A 401 -23.05 -8.97 28.04
C GLU A 401 -21.52 -9.14 28.01
N PRO A 402 -20.90 -9.28 26.80
CA PRO A 402 -19.44 -9.32 26.71
C PRO A 402 -18.89 -8.03 27.31
N PRO A 403 -17.83 -8.09 28.15
CA PRO A 403 -17.28 -6.92 28.82
C PRO A 403 -16.93 -5.85 27.77
N VAL A 404 -17.58 -4.71 27.86
CA VAL A 404 -17.25 -3.51 27.09
C VAL A 404 -15.79 -3.21 27.38
N ALA A 405 -14.94 -3.21 26.36
CA ALA A 405 -13.55 -2.82 26.50
C ALA A 405 -13.51 -1.43 27.17
N PRO A 406 -12.74 -1.25 28.26
CA PRO A 406 -12.69 0.02 28.95
C PRO A 406 -12.27 1.13 27.99
N ALA A 407 -13.08 2.18 27.92
CA ALA A 407 -12.81 3.33 27.06
C ALA A 407 -11.52 4.03 27.55
N LEU A 408 -10.64 4.38 26.60
CA LEU A 408 -9.44 5.17 26.89
C LEU A 408 -9.85 6.53 27.48
N ASP A 409 -9.15 6.95 28.53
CA ASP A 409 -9.36 8.27 29.12
C ASP A 409 -8.76 9.36 28.20
N PRO A 410 -9.57 10.28 27.66
CA PRO A 410 -9.07 11.36 26.81
C PRO A 410 -8.02 12.25 27.49
N GLN A 411 -8.10 12.41 28.82
CA GLN A 411 -7.14 13.19 29.58
C GLN A 411 -5.79 12.48 29.70
N ALA A 412 -5.80 11.16 29.90
CA ALA A 412 -4.59 10.35 29.90
C ALA A 412 -3.88 10.39 28.55
N HIS A 413 -4.63 10.40 27.47
CA HIS A 413 -4.06 10.48 26.11
C HIS A 413 -3.37 11.82 25.85
N VAL A 414 -4.01 12.93 26.22
CA VAL A 414 -3.40 14.28 26.11
C VAL A 414 -2.17 14.42 27.00
N ALA A 415 -2.22 13.86 28.21
CA ALA A 415 -1.10 13.85 29.14
C ALA A 415 0.09 13.08 28.58
N TRP A 416 -0.15 11.91 28.00
CA TRP A 416 0.88 11.09 27.35
C TRP A 416 1.52 11.81 26.16
N GLU A 417 0.72 12.38 25.25
CA GLU A 417 1.24 13.13 24.10
C GLU A 417 2.15 14.29 24.51
N SER A 418 1.75 14.99 25.56
CA SER A 418 2.55 16.09 26.09
C SER A 418 3.87 15.59 26.70
N LEU A 419 3.83 14.46 27.39
CA LEU A 419 5.01 13.84 28.01
C LEU A 419 5.99 13.33 26.93
N VAL A 420 5.48 12.77 25.84
CA VAL A 420 6.29 12.36 24.69
C VAL A 420 6.93 13.57 24.01
N ALA A 421 6.23 14.69 23.89
CA ALA A 421 6.80 15.93 23.34
C ALA A 421 7.97 16.44 24.19
N ASP A 422 7.86 16.38 25.52
CA ASP A 422 8.93 16.77 26.44
C ASP A 422 10.13 15.80 26.35
N LEU A 423 9.86 14.50 26.23
CA LEU A 423 10.90 13.48 26.03
C LEU A 423 11.66 13.66 24.70
N VAL A 424 10.93 14.01 23.64
CA VAL A 424 11.52 14.36 22.33
C VAL A 424 12.39 15.60 22.44
N ALA A 425 11.95 16.61 23.17
CA ALA A 425 12.73 17.82 23.43
C ALA A 425 14.02 17.52 24.21
N LEU A 426 13.96 16.55 25.14
CA LEU A 426 15.11 16.17 25.98
C LEU A 426 16.13 15.31 25.21
N ARG A 427 15.69 14.31 24.44
CA ARG A 427 16.57 13.31 23.83
C ARG A 427 16.73 13.41 22.32
N GLY A 428 15.92 14.21 21.63
CA GLY A 428 15.82 14.26 20.18
C GLY A 428 14.93 13.15 19.62
N HIS A 429 14.25 13.46 18.52
CA HIS A 429 13.30 12.55 17.85
C HIS A 429 13.93 11.24 17.37
N ASP A 430 15.20 11.29 16.96
CA ASP A 430 15.92 10.12 16.41
C ASP A 430 16.32 9.09 17.48
N SER A 431 16.19 9.43 18.77
CA SER A 431 16.51 8.53 19.87
C SER A 431 15.35 7.62 20.28
N LEU A 432 14.13 7.91 19.81
CA LEU A 432 12.95 7.14 20.12
C LEU A 432 12.76 5.97 19.13
N PRO A 433 12.48 4.74 19.62
CA PRO A 433 12.22 3.61 18.74
C PRO A 433 10.92 3.81 17.94
N PRO A 434 10.81 3.26 16.72
CA PRO A 434 9.62 3.43 15.86
C PRO A 434 8.29 2.93 16.47
N TRP A 435 8.35 2.08 17.51
CA TRP A 435 7.16 1.61 18.21
C TRP A 435 6.67 2.57 19.29
N PHE A 436 7.44 3.61 19.62
CA PHE A 436 7.07 4.59 20.62
C PHE A 436 5.76 5.33 20.25
N ASP A 437 5.57 5.57 18.97
CA ASP A 437 4.33 6.18 18.42
C ASP A 437 3.09 5.27 18.55
N GLN A 438 3.27 4.02 19.01
CA GLN A 438 2.18 3.05 19.23
C GLN A 438 1.72 3.02 20.69
N LEU A 439 2.36 3.78 21.55
CA LEU A 439 2.00 3.90 22.96
C LEU A 439 0.88 4.91 23.12
N GLU A 440 -0.07 4.59 23.97
CA GLU A 440 -1.24 5.43 24.23
C GLU A 440 -1.40 5.67 25.74
N GLY A 441 -1.82 6.87 26.11
CA GLY A 441 -2.27 7.15 27.46
C GLY A 441 -3.61 6.42 27.69
N GLY A 442 -3.61 5.46 28.60
CA GLY A 442 -4.76 4.60 28.83
C GLY A 442 -5.69 5.12 29.94
N ASP A 443 -5.12 5.54 31.05
CA ASP A 443 -5.86 5.94 32.24
C ASP A 443 -5.06 6.97 33.07
N LEU A 444 -5.73 7.95 33.65
CA LEU A 444 -5.14 8.97 34.51
C LEU A 444 -5.87 9.02 35.84
N GLN A 445 -5.24 8.53 36.90
CA GLN A 445 -5.81 8.54 38.24
C GLN A 445 -4.98 9.43 39.18
N GLY A 446 -5.47 10.64 39.45
CA GLY A 446 -4.73 11.64 40.23
C GLY A 446 -3.40 11.99 39.55
N ALA A 447 -2.28 11.70 40.17
CA ALA A 447 -0.93 11.89 39.63
C ALA A 447 -0.32 10.63 38.97
N THR A 448 -1.11 9.57 38.80
CA THR A 448 -0.66 8.31 38.18
C THR A 448 -1.14 8.24 36.72
N LEU A 449 -0.20 8.29 35.77
CA LEU A 449 -0.47 8.10 34.36
C LEU A 449 -0.21 6.64 33.96
N THR A 450 -1.22 5.96 33.42
CA THR A 450 -1.09 4.60 32.90
C THR A 450 -0.93 4.65 31.37
N VAL A 451 0.15 4.08 30.88
CA VAL A 451 0.49 4.02 29.44
C VAL A 451 0.24 2.61 28.93
N LEU A 452 -0.51 2.50 27.85
CA LEU A 452 -0.72 1.23 27.16
C LEU A 452 0.47 0.89 26.28
N VAL A 453 0.97 -0.32 26.45
CA VAL A 453 2.08 -0.88 25.69
C VAL A 453 1.65 -2.16 24.97
N PRO A 454 2.16 -2.43 23.75
CA PRO A 454 1.67 -3.55 22.94
C PRO A 454 2.02 -4.93 23.49
N ASN A 455 3.03 -5.04 24.36
CA ASN A 455 3.45 -6.30 24.98
C ASN A 455 4.45 -6.06 26.12
N THR A 456 4.73 -7.09 26.89
CA THR A 456 5.67 -7.06 28.03
C THR A 456 7.11 -6.70 27.62
N THR A 457 7.53 -7.04 26.39
CA THR A 457 8.87 -6.67 25.91
C THR A 457 8.99 -5.17 25.70
N ALA A 458 7.95 -4.53 25.16
CA ALA A 458 7.88 -3.07 25.02
C ALA A 458 7.82 -2.38 26.40
N ALA A 459 7.10 -2.97 27.37
CA ALA A 459 7.08 -2.49 28.75
C ALA A 459 8.47 -2.49 29.39
N ASN A 460 9.20 -3.61 29.29
CA ASN A 460 10.56 -3.72 29.80
C ASN A 460 11.51 -2.73 29.11
N HIS A 461 11.45 -2.64 27.79
CA HIS A 461 12.30 -1.71 27.04
C HIS A 461 12.00 -0.25 27.41
N LEU A 462 10.72 0.10 27.59
CA LEU A 462 10.31 1.45 28.03
C LEU A 462 10.89 1.75 29.41
N ASN A 463 10.78 0.80 30.35
CA ASN A 463 11.35 0.94 31.69
C ASN A 463 12.87 1.11 31.67
N ASP A 464 13.58 0.23 30.96
CA ASP A 464 15.05 0.14 30.99
C ASP A 464 15.75 1.33 30.32
N HIS A 465 15.11 1.93 29.29
CA HIS A 465 15.75 2.97 28.48
C HIS A 465 15.16 4.36 28.64
N PHE A 466 13.90 4.46 29.06
CA PHE A 466 13.15 5.72 29.13
C PHE A 466 12.43 5.94 30.47
N GLY A 467 12.41 4.92 31.37
CA GLY A 467 11.66 4.96 32.60
C GLY A 467 12.04 6.15 33.50
N ALA A 468 13.35 6.37 33.70
CA ALA A 468 13.84 7.46 34.52
C ALA A 468 13.44 8.84 33.99
N ASP A 469 13.57 9.05 32.68
CA ASP A 469 13.24 10.34 32.06
C ASP A 469 11.73 10.58 32.07
N LEU A 470 10.93 9.57 31.75
CA LEU A 470 9.47 9.67 31.77
C LEU A 470 8.92 9.99 33.16
N VAL A 471 9.48 9.33 34.20
CA VAL A 471 9.09 9.60 35.60
C VAL A 471 9.52 11.00 36.02
N HIS A 472 10.71 11.44 35.62
CA HIS A 472 11.21 12.78 35.92
C HIS A 472 10.36 13.88 35.27
N LEU A 473 10.12 13.78 33.96
CA LEU A 473 9.31 14.73 33.18
C LEU A 473 7.85 14.75 33.66
N TRP A 474 7.31 13.60 34.06
CA TRP A 474 5.96 13.51 34.60
C TRP A 474 5.85 14.22 35.96
N ARG A 475 6.82 14.08 36.86
CA ARG A 475 6.88 14.78 38.13
C ARG A 475 6.97 16.29 37.97
N GLU A 476 7.80 16.77 37.07
CA GLU A 476 7.89 18.21 36.75
C GLU A 476 6.56 18.76 36.25
N ARG A 477 5.86 18.00 35.43
CA ARG A 477 4.59 18.44 34.83
C ARG A 477 3.42 18.38 35.84
N ALA A 478 3.38 17.38 36.68
CA ALA A 478 2.31 17.21 37.67
C ALA A 478 2.33 18.26 38.80
N GLY A 479 3.42 19.01 38.91
CA GLY A 479 3.53 20.15 39.85
C GLY A 479 3.38 19.78 41.33
N THR A 480 3.52 18.49 41.65
CA THR A 480 3.39 17.97 43.02
C THR A 480 4.75 17.72 43.63
N ASP A 481 4.89 17.93 44.95
CA ASP A 481 6.05 17.48 45.70
C ASP A 481 6.25 15.98 45.50
N ALA A 482 7.05 15.73 44.64
CA ALA A 482 7.86 14.65 44.04
C ALA A 482 7.57 13.16 44.38
N THR A 483 6.81 12.78 45.37
CA THR A 483 6.67 11.38 45.83
C THR A 483 5.47 10.62 45.23
N ASP A 484 4.43 11.29 44.82
CA ASP A 484 3.17 10.64 44.42
C ASP A 484 2.93 10.56 42.89
N ALA A 485 3.71 11.28 42.10
CA ALA A 485 3.56 11.22 40.64
C ALA A 485 4.29 10.00 40.06
N THR A 486 3.53 9.11 39.46
CA THR A 486 4.06 7.84 38.87
C THR A 486 3.59 7.64 37.45
N VAL A 487 4.42 6.95 36.64
CA VAL A 487 4.04 6.45 35.33
C VAL A 487 3.98 4.93 35.42
N GLN A 488 2.88 4.34 35.00
CA GLN A 488 2.67 2.90 34.96
C GLN A 488 2.49 2.42 33.52
N VAL A 489 2.81 1.17 33.27
CA VAL A 489 2.58 0.52 31.99
C VAL A 489 1.62 -0.65 32.14
N ALA A 490 0.73 -0.80 31.18
CA ALA A 490 -0.20 -1.91 31.11
C ALA A 490 -0.30 -2.43 29.67
N THR A 491 -0.47 -3.72 29.50
CA THR A 491 -0.73 -4.32 28.18
C THR A 491 -2.22 -4.34 27.83
N ASP A 492 -3.07 -4.18 28.86
CA ASP A 492 -4.51 -4.10 28.74
C ASP A 492 -5.07 -3.43 30.01
N LEU A 493 -6.00 -2.50 29.87
CA LEU A 493 -6.65 -1.82 31.00
C LEU A 493 -7.57 -2.75 31.82
N GLY A 494 -8.11 -3.80 31.17
CA GLY A 494 -9.01 -4.76 31.82
C GLY A 494 -8.30 -5.85 32.64
N SER A 495 -7.00 -6.08 32.42
CA SER A 495 -6.27 -7.20 33.06
C SER A 495 -5.81 -6.94 34.48
N GLY A 496 -5.88 -5.72 34.98
CA GLY A 496 -5.40 -5.31 36.31
C GLY A 496 -3.88 -5.44 36.51
N LYS A 497 -3.12 -5.94 35.54
CA LYS A 497 -1.65 -6.07 35.59
C LYS A 497 -1.00 -4.77 35.15
N ARG A 498 -0.53 -3.98 36.09
CA ARG A 498 0.19 -2.73 35.89
C ARG A 498 1.58 -2.84 36.49
N ALA A 499 2.60 -2.33 35.78
CA ALA A 499 3.97 -2.24 36.26
C ALA A 499 4.36 -0.75 36.37
N VAL A 500 4.88 -0.36 37.52
CA VAL A 500 5.37 1.02 37.73
C VAL A 500 6.72 1.16 37.07
N LEU A 501 6.93 2.23 36.28
CA LEU A 501 8.24 2.58 35.75
C LEU A 501 9.13 3.04 36.92
N THR A 502 10.31 2.46 36.99
CA THR A 502 11.33 2.80 37.99
C THR A 502 12.41 3.63 37.34
N GLY A 503 12.71 4.79 37.93
CA GLY A 503 13.81 5.65 37.54
C GLY A 503 15.07 5.32 38.35
#